data_c6649edf65224273f4c71a978c99ab43
#
_entry.id   c6649edf65224273f4c71a978c99ab43
#
_cell.length_a   1.000
_cell.length_b   1.000
_cell.length_c   1.000
_cell.angle_alpha   90.00
_cell.angle_beta   90.00
_cell.angle_gamma   90.00
#
_symmetry.space_group_name_H-M   'P 1'
#
loop_
_entity.id
_entity.type
_entity.pdbx_description
1 polymer ?
#
loop_
_entity_poly.entity_id
_entity_poly.type
_entity_poly.pdbx_seq_one_letter_code
_entity_poly.pdbx_strand_id
1 'polypeptide(L)'
;FTLYAIVSTFVVVFRNRPIAPWDFTALGTAMDVAANYDIHLNYIMISAFIVDAMLYLVMRCVPRDKTKINKWYTAYPIIVLVVALFFNSIGSYYLWDIRLLSTFQNEGTTLTFTGLVRQFLENQPTKPDGYSEDKLNELKEEYSTKAKADAEAEAENTKPTTIIQIMNESFSDLDIGGTTIAEGMTPYFNSLENTIRGNLYVSVRGGGTCNTEYETLTGNSTAFFQAGVYPYNMYMNRSVPSTISYMNRNDYLTTGMHLGKATNWNRRTAYQKLQFKDTVFAETFDGLDTIHGYP
;
A
#
# COMPACT_ATOMS: atom_id res chain seq x y z
N PHE A 1 5.93 -7.53 -21.84
CA PHE A 1 4.77 -8.24 -21.26
C PHE A 1 5.23 -9.35 -20.32
N THR A 2 6.17 -10.21 -20.76
CA THR A 2 6.68 -11.34 -19.95
C THR A 2 7.24 -10.88 -18.61
N LEU A 3 8.09 -9.84 -18.60
CA LEU A 3 8.61 -9.28 -17.35
C LEU A 3 7.50 -8.79 -16.42
N TYR A 4 6.51 -8.08 -16.97
CA TYR A 4 5.34 -7.63 -16.20
C TYR A 4 4.58 -8.81 -15.59
N ALA A 5 4.32 -9.85 -16.36
CA ALA A 5 3.61 -11.04 -15.89
C ALA A 5 4.36 -11.73 -14.75
N ILE A 6 5.68 -11.86 -14.87
CA ILE A 6 6.53 -12.46 -13.83
C ILE A 6 6.52 -11.63 -12.55
N VAL A 7 6.75 -10.32 -12.66
CA VAL A 7 6.71 -9.41 -11.49
C VAL A 7 5.32 -9.45 -10.83
N SER A 8 4.27 -9.43 -11.63
CA SER A 8 2.90 -9.49 -11.13
C SER A 8 2.60 -10.81 -10.41
N THR A 9 3.17 -11.93 -10.87
CA THR A 9 3.04 -13.22 -10.17
C THR A 9 3.66 -13.16 -8.77
N PHE A 10 4.85 -12.56 -8.62
CA PHE A 10 5.46 -12.39 -7.31
C PHE A 10 4.62 -11.46 -6.41
N VAL A 11 4.10 -10.37 -6.95
CA VAL A 11 3.23 -9.45 -6.19
C VAL A 11 1.98 -10.19 -5.70
N VAL A 12 1.38 -11.06 -6.52
CA VAL A 12 0.24 -11.90 -6.12
C VAL A 12 0.62 -12.85 -4.98
N VAL A 13 1.78 -13.51 -5.09
CA VAL A 13 2.23 -14.46 -4.04
C VAL A 13 2.43 -13.74 -2.71
N PHE A 14 3.06 -12.56 -2.71
CA PHE A 14 3.39 -11.85 -1.47
C PHE A 14 2.26 -10.96 -0.94
N ARG A 15 1.41 -10.41 -1.80
CA ARG A 15 0.39 -9.42 -1.42
C ARG A 15 -1.04 -9.87 -1.68
N ASN A 16 -1.20 -11.07 -2.25
CA ASN A 16 -2.51 -11.62 -2.63
C ASN A 16 -3.35 -10.70 -3.53
N ARG A 17 -2.68 -9.89 -4.35
CA ARG A 17 -3.30 -9.00 -5.35
C ARG A 17 -2.37 -8.77 -6.53
N PRO A 18 -2.88 -8.46 -7.72
CA PRO A 18 -2.03 -8.10 -8.86
C PRO A 18 -1.31 -6.77 -8.61
N ILE A 19 -0.27 -6.52 -9.44
CA ILE A 19 0.43 -5.24 -9.44
C ILE A 19 -0.54 -4.11 -9.80
N ALA A 20 -0.50 -3.04 -9.04
CA ALA A 20 -1.31 -1.85 -9.22
C ALA A 20 -0.44 -0.65 -9.64
N PRO A 21 -1.02 0.41 -10.26
CA PRO A 21 -0.25 1.57 -10.70
C PRO A 21 0.56 2.24 -9.59
N TRP A 22 0.03 2.27 -8.39
CA TRP A 22 0.68 2.86 -7.21
C TRP A 22 1.83 2.02 -6.65
N ASP A 23 1.97 0.73 -7.03
CA ASP A 23 3.14 -0.06 -6.64
C ASP A 23 4.43 0.52 -7.24
N PHE A 24 4.34 1.21 -8.38
CA PHE A 24 5.49 1.91 -8.95
C PHE A 24 6.00 3.05 -8.04
N THR A 25 5.13 3.66 -7.22
CA THR A 25 5.54 4.68 -6.26
C THR A 25 6.32 4.10 -5.07
N ALA A 26 6.20 2.80 -4.84
CA ALA A 26 6.85 2.06 -3.77
C ALA A 26 8.01 1.18 -4.28
N LEU A 27 8.46 1.37 -5.54
CA LEU A 27 9.49 0.52 -6.15
C LEU A 27 10.80 0.54 -5.36
N GLY A 28 11.22 1.71 -4.86
CA GLY A 28 12.42 1.84 -4.03
C GLY A 28 12.32 0.98 -2.76
N THR A 29 11.19 1.10 -2.04
CA THR A 29 10.93 0.28 -0.86
C THR A 29 10.91 -1.21 -1.19
N ALA A 30 10.29 -1.59 -2.32
CA ALA A 30 10.24 -2.99 -2.75
C ALA A 30 11.65 -3.55 -3.03
N MET A 31 12.54 -2.75 -3.63
CA MET A 31 13.92 -3.14 -3.88
C MET A 31 14.74 -3.29 -2.59
N ASP A 32 14.55 -2.41 -1.62
CA ASP A 32 15.24 -2.47 -0.33
C ASP A 32 14.88 -3.73 0.47
N VAL A 33 13.65 -4.21 0.36
CA VAL A 33 13.19 -5.41 1.07
C VAL A 33 13.28 -6.69 0.24
N ALA A 34 13.57 -6.60 -1.05
CA ALA A 34 13.59 -7.75 -1.97
C ALA A 34 14.55 -8.86 -1.53
N ALA A 35 15.68 -8.49 -0.89
CA ALA A 35 16.65 -9.45 -0.36
C ALA A 35 16.10 -10.33 0.78
N ASN A 36 15.01 -9.91 1.42
CA ASN A 36 14.38 -10.67 2.51
C ASN A 36 13.35 -11.68 2.01
N TYR A 37 13.09 -11.70 0.70
CA TYR A 37 12.14 -12.61 0.08
C TYR A 37 12.85 -13.68 -0.74
N ASP A 38 12.33 -14.89 -0.63
CA ASP A 38 12.82 -16.01 -1.42
C ASP A 38 12.18 -15.98 -2.82
N ILE A 39 12.92 -15.39 -3.77
CA ILE A 39 12.44 -15.16 -5.14
C ILE A 39 13.01 -16.27 -6.03
N HIS A 40 12.20 -17.28 -6.32
CA HIS A 40 12.57 -18.35 -7.25
C HIS A 40 11.82 -18.27 -8.57
N LEU A 41 12.56 -18.28 -9.65
CA LEU A 41 11.98 -18.45 -10.99
C LEU A 41 11.58 -19.91 -11.19
N ASN A 42 10.29 -20.15 -11.39
CA ASN A 42 9.83 -21.49 -11.74
C ASN A 42 10.03 -21.79 -13.23
N TYR A 43 9.86 -23.07 -13.62
CA TYR A 43 10.09 -23.53 -15.00
C TYR A 43 9.16 -22.81 -16.02
N ILE A 44 7.97 -22.37 -15.63
CA ILE A 44 7.04 -21.64 -16.50
C ILE A 44 7.60 -20.26 -16.83
N MET A 45 8.12 -19.55 -15.83
CA MET A 45 8.75 -18.24 -16.01
C MET A 45 9.99 -18.34 -16.91
N ILE A 46 10.81 -19.36 -16.68
CA ILE A 46 12.00 -19.61 -17.49
C ILE A 46 11.59 -19.94 -18.94
N SER A 47 10.56 -20.79 -19.15
CA SER A 47 10.07 -21.10 -20.48
C SER A 47 9.54 -19.89 -21.24
N ALA A 48 8.91 -18.95 -20.55
CA ALA A 48 8.44 -17.69 -21.16
C ALA A 48 9.61 -16.86 -21.71
N PHE A 49 10.71 -16.74 -20.97
CA PHE A 49 11.91 -16.08 -21.47
C PHE A 49 12.54 -16.82 -22.67
N ILE A 50 12.54 -18.16 -22.67
CA ILE A 50 13.02 -18.96 -23.79
C ILE A 50 12.15 -18.69 -25.04
N VAL A 51 10.83 -18.66 -24.90
CA VAL A 51 9.92 -18.34 -26.01
C VAL A 51 10.17 -16.94 -26.54
N ASP A 52 10.33 -15.93 -25.68
CA ASP A 52 10.66 -14.56 -26.10
C ASP A 52 12.00 -14.51 -26.86
N ALA A 53 13.02 -15.20 -26.37
CA ALA A 53 14.31 -15.30 -27.04
C ALA A 53 14.20 -15.99 -28.41
N MET A 54 13.43 -17.08 -28.50
CA MET A 54 13.18 -17.77 -29.78
C MET A 54 12.42 -16.86 -30.77
N LEU A 55 11.38 -16.16 -30.32
CA LEU A 55 10.67 -15.20 -31.16
C LEU A 55 11.58 -14.08 -31.65
N TYR A 56 12.45 -13.56 -30.77
CA TYR A 56 13.46 -12.57 -31.17
C TYR A 56 14.40 -13.11 -32.23
N LEU A 57 14.92 -14.34 -32.07
CA LEU A 57 15.79 -14.97 -33.05
C LEU A 57 15.08 -15.17 -34.40
N VAL A 58 13.84 -15.65 -34.38
CA VAL A 58 13.02 -15.80 -35.60
C VAL A 58 12.87 -14.44 -36.30
N MET A 59 12.54 -13.38 -35.56
CA MET A 59 12.45 -12.03 -36.12
C MET A 59 13.77 -11.55 -36.73
N ARG A 60 14.90 -11.94 -36.14
CA ARG A 60 16.23 -11.60 -36.68
C ARG A 60 16.59 -12.38 -37.96
N CYS A 61 16.05 -13.59 -38.12
CA CYS A 61 16.23 -14.42 -39.30
C CYS A 61 15.36 -13.99 -40.50
N VAL A 62 14.31 -13.22 -40.26
CA VAL A 62 13.45 -12.70 -41.33
C VAL A 62 14.28 -11.70 -42.16
N PRO A 63 14.41 -11.90 -43.50
CA PRO A 63 15.14 -10.98 -44.36
C PRO A 63 14.51 -9.57 -44.27
N ARG A 64 15.35 -8.58 -44.00
CA ARG A 64 14.93 -7.18 -44.05
C ARG A 64 14.78 -6.77 -45.50
N ASP A 65 13.56 -6.69 -45.97
CA ASP A 65 13.29 -6.07 -47.24
C ASP A 65 13.67 -4.55 -47.20
N LYS A 66 14.55 -4.12 -48.10
CA LYS A 66 14.99 -2.72 -48.17
C LYS A 66 13.98 -1.83 -48.90
N THR A 67 12.84 -2.36 -49.33
CA THR A 67 11.78 -1.56 -49.92
C THR A 67 11.30 -0.52 -48.89
N LYS A 68 11.07 0.72 -49.38
CA LYS A 68 10.52 1.79 -48.52
C LYS A 68 9.16 1.34 -48.01
N ILE A 69 9.13 0.89 -46.78
CA ILE A 69 7.88 0.52 -46.09
C ILE A 69 7.02 1.81 -46.07
N ASN A 70 5.87 1.73 -46.71
CA ASN A 70 4.89 2.81 -46.62
C ASN A 70 4.55 3.04 -45.16
N LYS A 71 4.60 4.30 -44.69
CA LYS A 71 4.35 4.68 -43.28
C LYS A 71 3.05 4.07 -42.73
N TRP A 72 2.08 3.79 -43.57
CA TRP A 72 0.83 3.13 -43.19
C TRP A 72 1.00 1.68 -42.74
N TYR A 73 1.99 0.94 -43.29
CA TYR A 73 2.26 -0.44 -42.83
C TYR A 73 2.86 -0.48 -41.42
N THR A 74 3.52 0.57 -40.96
CA THR A 74 4.02 0.68 -39.59
C THR A 74 2.95 1.26 -38.65
N ALA A 75 2.06 2.12 -39.14
CA ALA A 75 0.97 2.70 -38.36
C ALA A 75 -0.17 1.69 -38.12
N TYR A 76 -0.46 0.82 -39.12
CA TYR A 76 -1.57 -0.13 -39.05
C TYR A 76 -1.52 -1.06 -37.81
N PRO A 77 -0.41 -1.78 -37.51
CA PRO A 77 -0.34 -2.64 -36.32
C PRO A 77 -0.47 -1.83 -35.01
N ILE A 78 0.02 -0.58 -34.98
CA ILE A 78 -0.15 0.29 -33.82
C ILE A 78 -1.62 0.69 -33.67
N ILE A 79 -2.29 1.05 -34.76
CA ILE A 79 -3.72 1.38 -34.74
C ILE A 79 -4.54 0.15 -34.32
N VAL A 80 -4.25 -1.02 -34.87
CA VAL A 80 -4.92 -2.26 -34.48
C VAL A 80 -4.70 -2.57 -33.00
N LEU A 81 -3.48 -2.38 -32.51
CA LEU A 81 -3.19 -2.58 -31.08
C LEU A 81 -3.96 -1.59 -30.20
N VAL A 82 -3.97 -0.30 -30.57
CA VAL A 82 -4.72 0.74 -29.83
C VAL A 82 -6.22 0.44 -29.85
N VAL A 83 -6.75 0.06 -31.01
CA VAL A 83 -8.16 -0.31 -31.18
C VAL A 83 -8.48 -1.57 -30.38
N ALA A 84 -7.62 -2.60 -30.41
CA ALA A 84 -7.79 -3.81 -29.62
C ALA A 84 -7.74 -3.53 -28.11
N LEU A 85 -6.83 -2.66 -27.65
CA LEU A 85 -6.76 -2.23 -26.26
C LEU A 85 -7.99 -1.42 -25.86
N PHE A 86 -8.49 -0.55 -26.74
CA PHE A 86 -9.67 0.26 -26.51
C PHE A 86 -10.93 -0.61 -26.43
N PHE A 87 -11.13 -1.54 -27.38
CA PHE A 87 -12.26 -2.46 -27.34
C PHE A 87 -12.18 -3.46 -26.19
N ASN A 88 -11.00 -3.91 -25.83
CA ASN A 88 -10.81 -4.76 -24.65
C ASN A 88 -11.15 -3.96 -23.37
N SER A 89 -10.79 -2.70 -23.27
CA SER A 89 -11.12 -1.85 -22.13
C SER A 89 -12.63 -1.55 -22.07
N ILE A 90 -13.28 -1.28 -23.20
CA ILE A 90 -14.74 -1.10 -23.27
C ILE A 90 -15.46 -2.42 -23.02
N GLY A 91 -14.99 -3.51 -23.61
CA GLY A 91 -15.58 -4.84 -23.42
C GLY A 91 -15.50 -5.29 -21.96
N SER A 92 -14.38 -5.02 -21.29
CA SER A 92 -14.25 -5.29 -19.85
C SER A 92 -15.13 -4.37 -19.00
N TYR A 93 -15.42 -3.16 -19.49
CA TYR A 93 -16.30 -2.22 -18.80
C TYR A 93 -17.78 -2.65 -18.89
N TYR A 94 -18.22 -3.13 -20.03
CA TYR A 94 -19.65 -3.45 -20.28
C TYR A 94 -20.01 -4.92 -20.11
N LEU A 95 -19.07 -5.85 -20.33
CA LEU A 95 -19.36 -7.29 -20.34
C LEU A 95 -19.00 -8.01 -19.04
N TRP A 96 -18.19 -7.38 -18.19
CA TRP A 96 -17.77 -7.98 -16.92
C TRP A 96 -18.17 -7.07 -15.79
N ASP A 97 -18.95 -7.61 -14.87
CA ASP A 97 -19.32 -6.88 -13.66
C ASP A 97 -18.05 -6.38 -12.99
N ILE A 98 -17.91 -5.06 -12.97
CA ILE A 98 -16.78 -4.31 -12.45
C ILE A 98 -16.44 -4.72 -11.01
N ARG A 99 -17.40 -5.21 -10.25
CA ARG A 99 -17.20 -5.73 -8.89
C ARG A 99 -16.23 -6.91 -8.82
N LEU A 100 -16.09 -7.71 -9.87
CA LEU A 100 -15.12 -8.79 -9.93
C LEU A 100 -13.66 -8.29 -10.01
N LEU A 101 -13.45 -7.08 -10.53
CA LEU A 101 -12.13 -6.44 -10.61
C LEU A 101 -11.81 -5.55 -9.40
N SER A 102 -12.83 -5.09 -8.67
CA SER A 102 -12.66 -4.32 -7.44
C SER A 102 -12.39 -5.22 -6.22
N THR A 103 -12.86 -6.44 -6.25
CA THR A 103 -12.51 -7.46 -5.27
C THR A 103 -11.28 -8.21 -5.73
N PHE A 104 -10.11 -7.73 -5.36
CA PHE A 104 -8.83 -8.44 -5.52
C PHE A 104 -8.80 -9.82 -4.83
N GLN A 105 -9.94 -10.36 -4.48
CA GLN A 105 -10.10 -11.60 -3.73
C GLN A 105 -10.35 -12.83 -4.61
N ASN A 106 -10.54 -12.66 -5.90
CA ASN A 106 -10.74 -13.82 -6.79
C ASN A 106 -9.45 -14.20 -7.48
N GLU A 107 -8.99 -15.38 -7.16
CA GLU A 107 -7.78 -16.07 -7.62
C GLU A 107 -7.65 -16.25 -9.15
N GLY A 108 -8.48 -15.65 -9.94
CA GLY A 108 -8.47 -15.79 -11.40
C GLY A 108 -8.54 -14.46 -12.14
N THR A 109 -8.57 -13.34 -11.45
CA THR A 109 -8.65 -12.05 -12.12
C THR A 109 -7.33 -11.73 -12.79
N THR A 110 -7.38 -11.86 -14.02
CA THR A 110 -6.46 -11.54 -15.08
C THR A 110 -5.49 -10.44 -14.69
N LEU A 111 -4.26 -10.83 -14.54
CA LEU A 111 -3.04 -10.02 -14.54
C LEU A 111 -2.89 -9.28 -15.87
N THR A 112 -3.95 -8.61 -16.35
CA THR A 112 -3.92 -7.96 -17.65
C THR A 112 -3.40 -6.55 -17.52
N PHE A 113 -2.54 -6.18 -18.45
CA PHE A 113 -2.09 -4.81 -18.61
C PHE A 113 -3.27 -3.82 -18.71
N THR A 114 -4.39 -4.24 -19.28
CA THR A 114 -5.62 -3.45 -19.34
C THR A 114 -6.22 -3.18 -17.95
N GLY A 115 -6.14 -4.13 -17.03
CA GLY A 115 -6.53 -3.93 -15.64
C GLY A 115 -5.66 -2.87 -14.95
N LEU A 116 -4.35 -2.87 -15.21
CA LEU A 116 -3.43 -1.86 -14.69
C LEU A 116 -3.79 -0.45 -15.22
N VAL A 117 -4.01 -0.32 -16.52
CA VAL A 117 -4.40 0.97 -17.14
C VAL A 117 -5.73 1.46 -16.57
N ARG A 118 -6.69 0.56 -16.41
CA ARG A 118 -7.98 0.88 -15.84
C ARG A 118 -7.88 1.39 -14.41
N GLN A 119 -7.13 0.70 -13.56
CA GLN A 119 -6.88 1.14 -12.19
C GLN A 119 -6.24 2.53 -12.14
N PHE A 120 -5.33 2.83 -13.08
CA PHE A 120 -4.74 4.15 -13.18
C PHE A 120 -5.78 5.24 -13.52
N LEU A 121 -6.71 4.95 -14.41
CA LEU A 121 -7.76 5.89 -14.81
C LEU A 121 -8.84 6.08 -13.72
N GLU A 122 -9.13 5.03 -12.96
CA GLU A 122 -10.14 5.02 -11.91
C GLU A 122 -9.60 5.42 -10.51
N ASN A 123 -8.33 5.76 -10.40
CA ASN A 123 -7.64 6.03 -9.13
C ASN A 123 -8.05 7.38 -8.47
N GLN A 124 -9.20 7.90 -8.76
CA GLN A 124 -9.72 9.09 -8.08
C GLN A 124 -10.67 8.66 -6.96
N PRO A 125 -10.43 9.08 -5.71
CA PRO A 125 -11.39 8.87 -4.63
C PRO A 125 -12.74 9.46 -5.06
N THR A 126 -13.76 8.64 -5.06
CA THR A 126 -15.12 9.10 -5.32
C THR A 126 -15.68 9.73 -4.05
N LYS A 127 -16.39 10.84 -4.21
CA LYS A 127 -17.14 11.40 -3.07
C LYS A 127 -18.17 10.38 -2.62
N PRO A 128 -18.27 10.10 -1.32
CA PRO A 128 -19.31 9.20 -0.81
C PRO A 128 -20.70 9.79 -1.07
N ASP A 129 -21.71 8.92 -1.15
CA ASP A 129 -23.09 9.32 -1.29
C ASP A 129 -23.51 10.23 -0.14
N GLY A 130 -24.22 11.32 -0.46
CA GLY A 130 -24.64 12.32 0.53
C GLY A 130 -23.55 13.30 0.95
N TYR A 131 -22.37 13.29 0.33
CA TYR A 131 -21.34 14.29 0.61
C TYR A 131 -21.77 15.68 0.17
N SER A 132 -21.81 16.61 1.14
CA SER A 132 -21.97 18.05 0.90
C SER A 132 -21.13 18.83 1.90
N GLU A 133 -20.84 20.10 1.60
CA GLU A 133 -20.12 20.97 2.54
C GLU A 133 -20.95 21.23 3.80
N ASP A 134 -22.27 21.35 3.67
CA ASP A 134 -23.18 21.54 4.79
C ASP A 134 -23.15 20.34 5.72
N LYS A 135 -23.22 19.11 5.15
CA LYS A 135 -23.13 17.89 5.96
C LYS A 135 -21.77 17.73 6.64
N LEU A 136 -20.70 18.16 5.97
CA LEU A 136 -19.36 18.16 6.57
C LEU A 136 -19.27 19.14 7.74
N ASN A 137 -19.87 20.32 7.63
CA ASN A 137 -19.89 21.32 8.70
C ASN A 137 -20.76 20.87 9.88
N GLU A 138 -21.92 20.28 9.61
CA GLU A 138 -22.77 19.66 10.64
C GLU A 138 -21.99 18.61 11.45
N LEU A 139 -21.32 17.68 10.78
CA LEU A 139 -20.50 16.66 11.43
C LEU A 139 -19.35 17.27 12.24
N LYS A 140 -18.70 18.32 11.73
CA LYS A 140 -17.63 19.02 12.47
C LYS A 140 -18.15 19.64 13.77
N GLU A 141 -19.32 20.26 13.74
CA GLU A 141 -19.94 20.83 14.93
C GLU A 141 -20.34 19.75 15.94
N GLU A 142 -20.98 18.68 15.45
CA GLU A 142 -21.36 17.53 16.28
C GLU A 142 -20.18 16.96 17.02
N TYR A 143 -19.13 16.56 16.27
CA TYR A 143 -17.95 15.93 16.85
C TYR A 143 -17.08 16.89 17.68
N SER A 144 -17.05 18.18 17.35
CA SER A 144 -16.34 19.14 18.18
C SER A 144 -17.03 19.36 19.53
N THR A 145 -18.36 19.33 19.55
CA THR A 145 -19.14 19.43 20.76
C THR A 145 -18.97 18.19 21.64
N LYS A 146 -19.01 17.01 21.02
CA LYS A 146 -18.75 15.75 21.71
C LYS A 146 -17.36 15.71 22.31
N ALA A 147 -16.35 16.09 21.53
CA ALA A 147 -14.95 16.11 22.00
C ALA A 147 -14.73 17.06 23.19
N LYS A 148 -15.46 18.20 23.24
CA LYS A 148 -15.40 19.10 24.39
C LYS A 148 -16.04 18.49 25.62
N ALA A 149 -17.19 17.85 25.46
CA ALA A 149 -17.87 17.17 26.56
C ALA A 149 -17.05 16.02 27.14
N ASP A 150 -16.43 15.22 26.27
CA ASP A 150 -15.51 14.13 26.66
C ASP A 150 -14.30 14.69 27.42
N ALA A 151 -13.70 15.78 26.92
CA ALA A 151 -12.56 16.42 27.57
C ALA A 151 -12.90 17.02 28.95
N GLU A 152 -14.09 17.58 29.11
CA GLU A 152 -14.59 18.08 30.39
C GLU A 152 -14.81 16.91 31.38
N ALA A 153 -15.35 15.79 30.92
CA ALA A 153 -15.56 14.60 31.74
C ALA A 153 -14.22 13.95 32.20
N GLU A 154 -13.18 14.10 31.41
CA GLU A 154 -11.84 13.55 31.71
C GLU A 154 -10.91 14.57 32.41
N ALA A 155 -11.37 15.78 32.68
CA ALA A 155 -10.53 16.87 33.24
C ALA A 155 -9.89 16.56 34.60
N GLU A 156 -10.37 15.56 35.33
CA GLU A 156 -9.75 15.08 36.58
C GLU A 156 -8.57 14.15 36.36
N ASN A 157 -8.34 13.64 35.13
CA ASN A 157 -7.25 12.75 34.85
C ASN A 157 -5.92 13.52 34.67
N THR A 158 -4.91 13.08 35.38
CA THR A 158 -3.55 13.62 35.23
C THR A 158 -3.03 13.31 33.84
N LYS A 159 -2.60 14.35 33.14
CA LYS A 159 -1.97 14.23 31.80
C LYS A 159 -0.74 13.31 31.89
N PRO A 160 -0.63 12.23 31.09
CA PRO A 160 0.55 11.38 31.11
C PRO A 160 1.80 12.19 30.72
N THR A 161 2.90 11.97 31.42
CA THR A 161 4.17 12.66 31.14
C THR A 161 4.81 12.16 29.85
N THR A 162 4.68 10.87 29.59
CA THR A 162 5.29 10.21 28.43
C THR A 162 4.30 9.21 27.84
N ILE A 163 4.18 9.24 26.52
CA ILE A 163 3.38 8.30 25.77
C ILE A 163 4.29 7.61 24.75
N ILE A 164 4.35 6.28 24.81
CA ILE A 164 5.13 5.47 23.86
C ILE A 164 4.14 4.63 23.07
N GLN A 165 4.08 4.86 21.76
CA GLN A 165 3.28 4.06 20.84
C GLN A 165 4.19 3.18 19.99
N ILE A 166 4.04 1.87 20.08
CA ILE A 166 4.82 0.90 19.33
C ILE A 166 3.89 0.19 18.36
N MET A 167 4.18 0.30 17.06
CA MET A 167 3.50 -0.48 16.03
C MET A 167 4.30 -1.75 15.78
N ASN A 168 3.81 -2.87 16.26
CA ASN A 168 4.35 -4.20 15.98
C ASN A 168 3.40 -4.91 15.01
N GLU A 169 3.45 -4.51 13.73
CA GLU A 169 2.47 -4.89 12.72
C GLU A 169 2.37 -6.39 12.46
N SER A 170 3.49 -7.10 12.49
CA SER A 170 3.50 -8.55 12.25
C SER A 170 3.16 -9.37 13.50
N PHE A 171 2.89 -8.73 14.64
CA PHE A 171 2.48 -9.40 15.84
C PHE A 171 1.02 -9.84 15.73
N SER A 172 0.77 -11.12 15.95
CA SER A 172 -0.57 -11.69 16.01
C SER A 172 -0.61 -12.74 17.13
N ASP A 173 -1.69 -12.72 17.90
CA ASP A 173 -2.02 -13.86 18.72
C ASP A 173 -2.58 -14.95 17.80
N LEU A 174 -1.84 -16.05 17.65
CA LEU A 174 -2.18 -17.13 16.75
C LEU A 174 -3.40 -17.95 17.19
N ASP A 175 -3.91 -17.67 18.40
CA ASP A 175 -5.16 -18.27 18.91
C ASP A 175 -6.42 -17.54 18.41
N ILE A 176 -6.28 -16.51 17.58
CA ILE A 176 -7.41 -15.80 16.99
C ILE A 176 -8.16 -16.71 16.01
N GLY A 177 -9.48 -16.78 16.16
CA GLY A 177 -10.37 -17.53 15.25
C GLY A 177 -10.60 -18.99 15.65
N GLY A 178 -10.21 -19.38 16.85
CA GLY A 178 -10.47 -20.76 17.36
C GLY A 178 -9.54 -21.82 16.78
N THR A 179 -8.46 -21.42 16.16
CA THR A 179 -7.39 -22.31 15.68
C THR A 179 -6.21 -22.18 16.61
N THR A 180 -6.07 -23.10 17.55
CA THR A 180 -4.88 -23.19 18.40
C THR A 180 -3.73 -23.78 17.56
N ILE A 181 -2.78 -22.95 17.15
CA ILE A 181 -1.61 -23.39 16.39
C ILE A 181 -0.58 -24.02 17.33
N ALA A 182 -0.37 -23.42 18.49
CA ALA A 182 0.42 -24.00 19.58
C ALA A 182 0.12 -23.28 20.90
N GLU A 183 -0.08 -24.03 21.99
CA GLU A 183 -0.19 -23.44 23.32
C GLU A 183 1.10 -22.70 23.71
N GLY A 184 0.96 -21.51 24.28
CA GLY A 184 2.08 -20.79 24.88
C GLY A 184 3.00 -20.08 23.87
N MET A 185 2.55 -19.76 22.66
CA MET A 185 3.34 -19.02 21.66
C MET A 185 3.67 -17.58 22.09
N THR A 186 2.82 -16.96 22.92
CA THR A 186 2.99 -15.58 23.40
C THR A 186 2.95 -15.50 24.94
N PRO A 187 3.76 -16.28 25.67
CA PRO A 187 3.64 -16.41 27.13
C PRO A 187 3.90 -15.07 27.84
N TYR A 188 4.89 -14.30 27.37
CA TYR A 188 5.18 -12.99 27.95
C TYR A 188 4.01 -12.02 27.77
N PHE A 189 3.49 -11.92 26.53
CA PHE A 189 2.34 -11.06 26.24
C PHE A 189 1.13 -11.42 27.09
N ASN A 190 0.88 -12.73 27.26
CA ASN A 190 -0.23 -13.23 28.05
C ASN A 190 -0.05 -13.05 29.57
N SER A 191 1.20 -12.92 30.04
CA SER A 191 1.51 -12.70 31.46
C SER A 191 1.46 -11.24 31.89
N LEU A 192 1.32 -10.29 30.95
CA LEU A 192 1.30 -8.86 31.29
C LEU A 192 0.09 -8.53 32.16
N GLU A 193 0.33 -7.92 33.32
CA GLU A 193 -0.68 -7.41 34.24
C GLU A 193 -0.94 -5.92 34.03
N ASN A 194 -2.07 -5.41 34.52
CA ASN A 194 -2.47 -4.00 34.40
C ASN A 194 -2.50 -3.49 32.96
N THR A 195 -2.96 -4.32 32.04
CA THR A 195 -3.08 -4.01 30.63
C THR A 195 -4.52 -4.05 30.16
N ILE A 196 -4.85 -3.18 29.18
CA ILE A 196 -6.08 -3.27 28.39
C ILE A 196 -5.73 -3.98 27.10
N ARG A 197 -6.46 -5.05 26.78
CA ARG A 197 -6.25 -5.83 25.55
C ARG A 197 -7.48 -5.79 24.67
N GLY A 198 -7.26 -5.90 23.38
CA GLY A 198 -8.32 -5.95 22.39
C GLY A 198 -7.79 -6.41 21.03
N ASN A 199 -8.70 -6.75 20.15
CA ASN A 199 -8.38 -7.09 18.77
C ASN A 199 -8.39 -5.82 17.92
N LEU A 200 -7.28 -5.54 17.22
CA LEU A 200 -7.19 -4.48 16.25
C LEU A 200 -7.42 -5.06 14.85
N TYR A 201 -8.48 -4.60 14.20
CA TYR A 201 -8.74 -4.94 12.80
C TYR A 201 -8.16 -3.86 11.91
N VAL A 202 -7.28 -4.25 11.00
CA VAL A 202 -6.60 -3.35 10.07
C VAL A 202 -7.06 -3.56 8.65
N SER A 203 -7.06 -2.50 7.84
CA SER A 203 -7.46 -2.55 6.44
C SER A 203 -6.37 -3.11 5.51
N VAL A 204 -5.21 -3.45 6.06
CA VAL A 204 -4.02 -3.87 5.30
C VAL A 204 -3.85 -5.37 5.34
N ARG A 205 -3.49 -5.94 4.18
CA ARG A 205 -3.17 -7.36 4.03
C ARG A 205 -1.91 -7.53 3.19
N GLY A 206 -0.96 -8.30 3.68
CA GLY A 206 0.23 -8.66 2.92
C GLY A 206 1.19 -7.49 2.64
N GLY A 207 1.70 -6.83 3.66
CA GLY A 207 2.59 -5.66 3.59
C GLY A 207 1.83 -4.34 3.48
N GLY A 208 2.54 -3.23 3.42
CA GLY A 208 1.93 -1.90 3.41
C GLY A 208 1.71 -1.32 4.80
N THR A 209 2.61 -1.61 5.75
CA THR A 209 2.64 -1.10 7.13
C THR A 209 2.34 0.39 7.23
N CYS A 210 2.78 1.16 6.25
CA CYS A 210 2.54 2.61 6.21
C CYS A 210 1.04 2.97 6.15
N ASN A 211 0.17 2.07 5.68
CA ASN A 211 -1.27 2.29 5.67
C ASN A 211 -1.86 2.14 7.08
N THR A 212 -1.48 1.09 7.81
CA THR A 212 -1.86 0.93 9.22
C THR A 212 -1.35 2.10 10.07
N GLU A 213 -0.10 2.52 9.82
CA GLU A 213 0.50 3.69 10.46
C GLU A 213 -0.29 4.97 10.15
N TYR A 214 -0.67 5.19 8.88
CA TYR A 214 -1.51 6.30 8.47
C TYR A 214 -2.87 6.28 9.18
N GLU A 215 -3.54 5.14 9.21
CA GLU A 215 -4.86 4.99 9.87
C GLU A 215 -4.77 5.30 11.37
N THR A 216 -3.77 4.75 12.04
CA THR A 216 -3.57 4.95 13.48
C THR A 216 -3.25 6.41 13.83
N LEU A 217 -2.39 7.06 13.05
CA LEU A 217 -1.94 8.43 13.33
C LEU A 217 -2.96 9.50 12.92
N THR A 218 -3.83 9.22 11.93
CA THR A 218 -4.76 10.21 11.41
C THR A 218 -6.21 9.95 11.78
N GLY A 219 -6.54 8.74 12.20
CA GLY A 219 -7.95 8.32 12.39
C GLY A 219 -8.72 8.15 11.08
N ASN A 220 -8.07 8.31 9.91
CA ASN A 220 -8.70 8.06 8.62
C ASN A 220 -8.63 6.59 8.26
N SER A 221 -9.57 6.09 7.45
CA SER A 221 -9.53 4.72 6.96
C SER A 221 -9.05 4.65 5.52
N THR A 222 -8.15 3.71 5.24
CA THR A 222 -7.73 3.39 3.87
C THR A 222 -8.76 2.56 3.11
N ALA A 223 -9.81 2.07 3.77
CA ALA A 223 -10.91 1.35 3.13
C ALA A 223 -11.68 2.17 2.09
N PHE A 224 -11.58 3.50 2.14
CA PHE A 224 -12.18 4.41 1.14
C PHE A 224 -11.31 4.61 -0.10
N PHE A 225 -10.10 4.10 -0.11
CA PHE A 225 -9.22 4.09 -1.27
C PHE A 225 -9.30 2.76 -2.02
N GLN A 226 -8.82 2.74 -3.24
CA GLN A 226 -8.64 1.48 -3.94
C GLN A 226 -7.62 0.59 -3.21
N ALA A 227 -7.81 -0.71 -3.30
CA ALA A 227 -6.96 -1.69 -2.62
C ALA A 227 -5.47 -1.50 -2.98
N GLY A 228 -4.63 -1.42 -1.94
CA GLY A 228 -3.19 -1.25 -2.09
C GLY A 228 -2.70 0.17 -2.36
N VAL A 229 -3.57 1.17 -2.33
CA VAL A 229 -3.16 2.59 -2.34
C VAL A 229 -2.33 2.89 -1.09
N TYR A 230 -1.27 3.67 -1.27
CA TYR A 230 -0.39 4.13 -0.20
C TYR A 230 -0.57 5.63 0.03
N PRO A 231 -1.34 6.07 1.04
CA PRO A 231 -1.58 7.49 1.30
C PRO A 231 -0.30 8.30 1.48
N TYR A 232 0.72 7.72 2.11
CA TYR A 232 2.01 8.38 2.29
C TYR A 232 2.69 8.78 0.98
N ASN A 233 2.54 7.96 -0.05
CA ASN A 233 3.12 8.23 -1.37
C ASN A 233 2.25 9.15 -2.23
N MET A 234 0.93 9.12 -2.05
CA MET A 234 0.00 9.70 -3.01
C MET A 234 -0.75 10.93 -2.49
N TYR A 235 -1.01 10.99 -1.19
CA TYR A 235 -1.94 11.99 -0.64
C TYR A 235 -1.34 12.90 0.43
N MET A 236 -0.08 12.68 0.85
CA MET A 236 0.60 13.53 1.83
C MET A 236 1.24 14.76 1.18
N ASN A 237 0.46 15.53 0.42
CA ASN A 237 0.89 16.77 -0.23
C ASN A 237 0.70 18.02 0.65
N ARG A 238 -0.06 17.90 1.72
CA ARG A 238 -0.34 18.95 2.72
C ARG A 238 -0.33 18.38 4.12
N SER A 239 -0.26 19.25 5.14
CA SER A 239 -0.41 18.81 6.53
C SER A 239 -1.79 18.20 6.77
N VAL A 240 -1.80 17.10 7.49
CA VAL A 240 -3.01 16.32 7.81
C VAL A 240 -3.23 16.39 9.31
N PRO A 241 -4.45 16.67 9.78
CA PRO A 241 -4.80 16.50 11.19
C PRO A 241 -4.44 15.09 11.66
N SER A 242 -3.76 15.00 12.78
CA SER A 242 -3.24 13.72 13.28
C SER A 242 -3.13 13.74 14.80
N THR A 243 -3.01 12.58 15.40
CA THR A 243 -2.68 12.44 16.82
C THR A 243 -1.40 13.23 17.16
N ILE A 244 -0.43 13.22 16.25
CA ILE A 244 0.83 13.97 16.42
C ILE A 244 0.58 15.47 16.50
N SER A 245 -0.22 16.02 15.58
CA SER A 245 -0.57 17.43 15.60
C SER A 245 -1.38 17.82 16.84
N TYR A 246 -2.21 16.89 17.34
CA TYR A 246 -2.94 17.07 18.60
C TYR A 246 -1.96 17.08 19.79
N MET A 247 -1.02 16.16 19.89
CA MET A 247 -0.02 16.10 20.95
C MET A 247 0.86 17.35 20.97
N ASN A 248 1.27 17.85 19.80
CA ASN A 248 2.02 19.09 19.69
C ASN A 248 1.26 20.31 20.29
N ARG A 249 -0.07 20.36 20.08
CA ARG A 249 -0.89 21.44 20.67
C ARG A 249 -1.08 21.30 22.18
N ASN A 250 -0.80 20.14 22.72
CA ASN A 250 -0.84 19.84 24.15
C ASN A 250 0.56 19.79 24.79
N ASP A 251 1.54 20.48 24.19
CA ASP A 251 2.90 20.67 24.68
C ASP A 251 3.74 19.40 24.81
N TYR A 252 3.37 18.33 24.07
CA TYR A 252 4.25 17.18 23.93
C TYR A 252 5.33 17.41 22.87
N LEU A 253 6.54 16.96 23.16
CA LEU A 253 7.55 16.78 22.13
C LEU A 253 7.30 15.45 21.43
N THR A 254 7.07 15.49 20.12
CA THR A 254 6.72 14.31 19.35
C THR A 254 7.89 13.84 18.50
N THR A 255 8.30 12.59 18.70
CA THR A 255 9.37 11.95 17.92
C THR A 255 8.82 10.75 17.19
N GLY A 256 9.03 10.69 15.88
CA GLY A 256 8.72 9.52 15.04
C GLY A 256 9.99 8.72 14.78
N MET A 257 9.95 7.41 15.08
CA MET A 257 11.08 6.51 14.86
C MET A 257 10.69 5.36 13.93
N HIS A 258 11.55 5.06 12.96
CA HIS A 258 11.40 3.89 12.10
C HIS A 258 12.78 3.37 11.69
N LEU A 259 13.06 2.09 11.92
CA LEU A 259 14.38 1.48 11.64
C LEU A 259 14.69 1.25 10.15
N GLY A 260 13.74 1.47 9.25
CA GLY A 260 13.98 1.51 7.81
C GLY A 260 14.42 2.87 7.33
N LYS A 261 14.87 2.95 6.06
CA LYS A 261 15.27 4.22 5.44
C LYS A 261 14.12 5.24 5.43
N ALA A 262 14.45 6.51 5.62
CA ALA A 262 13.49 7.61 5.58
C ALA A 262 12.73 7.74 4.25
N THR A 263 13.32 7.25 3.15
CA THR A 263 12.71 7.22 1.82
C THR A 263 11.67 6.11 1.65
N ASN A 264 11.72 5.06 2.47
CA ASN A 264 10.79 3.95 2.38
C ASN A 264 9.38 4.42 2.71
N TRP A 265 8.45 4.11 1.81
CA TRP A 265 7.07 4.60 1.90
C TRP A 265 6.94 6.12 1.99
N ASN A 266 7.93 6.88 1.50
CA ASN A 266 7.96 8.34 1.60
C ASN A 266 7.80 8.88 3.04
N ARG A 267 8.27 8.12 4.05
CA ARG A 267 8.07 8.45 5.47
C ARG A 267 8.63 9.81 5.86
N ARG A 268 9.77 10.20 5.30
CA ARG A 268 10.33 11.54 5.54
C ARG A 268 9.31 12.65 5.28
N THR A 269 8.66 12.63 4.12
CA THR A 269 7.64 13.61 3.77
C THR A 269 6.38 13.42 4.61
N ALA A 270 5.94 12.18 4.79
CA ALA A 270 4.74 11.86 5.55
C ALA A 270 4.85 12.35 7.00
N TYR A 271 5.96 12.09 7.68
CA TYR A 271 6.17 12.52 9.07
C TYR A 271 6.22 14.05 9.20
N GLN A 272 6.79 14.75 8.22
CA GLN A 272 6.71 16.22 8.16
C GLN A 272 5.26 16.71 8.03
N LYS A 273 4.44 16.03 7.22
CA LYS A 273 3.03 16.39 7.01
C LYS A 273 2.14 16.02 8.20
N LEU A 274 2.50 14.98 8.95
CA LEU A 274 1.91 14.63 10.25
C LEU A 274 2.38 15.54 11.38
N GLN A 275 3.42 16.37 11.12
CA GLN A 275 3.97 17.39 12.04
C GLN A 275 4.78 16.81 13.21
N PHE A 276 5.45 15.67 13.04
CA PHE A 276 6.45 15.26 14.01
C PHE A 276 7.50 16.36 14.19
N LYS A 277 7.89 16.63 15.45
CA LYS A 277 8.92 17.61 15.79
C LYS A 277 10.31 17.06 15.54
N ASP A 278 10.48 15.76 15.75
CA ASP A 278 11.73 15.07 15.50
C ASP A 278 11.48 13.73 14.81
N THR A 279 12.48 13.25 14.06
CA THR A 279 12.37 11.98 13.33
C THR A 279 13.68 11.24 13.32
N VAL A 280 13.63 9.94 13.59
CA VAL A 280 14.77 9.03 13.62
C VAL A 280 14.54 7.90 12.62
N PHE A 281 15.48 7.71 11.70
CA PHE A 281 15.43 6.67 10.68
C PHE A 281 16.73 5.85 10.66
N ALA A 282 16.79 4.81 9.83
CA ALA A 282 17.95 3.93 9.71
C ALA A 282 19.27 4.72 9.54
N GLU A 283 19.24 5.80 8.78
CA GLU A 283 20.41 6.63 8.50
C GLU A 283 21.02 7.29 9.77
N THR A 284 20.26 7.38 10.85
CA THR A 284 20.75 7.86 12.16
C THR A 284 21.66 6.85 12.85
N PHE A 285 21.57 5.59 12.45
CA PHE A 285 22.28 4.46 13.05
C PHE A 285 23.41 3.96 12.16
N ASP A 286 23.87 4.75 11.18
CA ASP A 286 24.95 4.40 10.28
C ASP A 286 26.21 4.00 11.09
N GLY A 287 26.79 2.84 10.75
CA GLY A 287 27.96 2.31 11.42
C GLY A 287 27.67 1.37 12.61
N LEU A 288 26.41 1.13 12.94
CA LEU A 288 26.04 0.09 13.90
C LEU A 288 25.91 -1.28 13.22
N ASP A 289 26.08 -2.34 14.01
CA ASP A 289 25.81 -3.69 13.55
C ASP A 289 24.32 -3.83 13.22
N THR A 290 24.03 -4.52 12.12
CA THR A 290 22.66 -4.72 11.64
C THR A 290 22.24 -6.17 11.81
N ILE A 291 20.96 -6.37 12.16
CA ILE A 291 20.31 -7.69 12.15
C ILE A 291 19.29 -7.69 11.01
N HIS A 292 19.44 -8.58 10.05
CA HIS A 292 18.59 -8.64 8.85
C HIS A 292 18.49 -7.30 8.10
N GLY A 293 19.58 -6.50 8.08
CA GLY A 293 19.63 -5.22 7.39
C GLY A 293 18.98 -4.04 8.14
N TYR A 294 18.60 -4.23 9.40
CA TYR A 294 18.11 -3.18 10.30
C TYR A 294 19.11 -2.95 11.44
N PRO A 295 19.35 -1.67 11.82
CA PRO A 295 20.22 -1.32 12.93
C PRO A 295 19.72 -1.83 14.28
#